data_32a2f6e7e446137f227d2f19a319db7f
#
_entry.id   32a2f6e7e446137f227d2f19a319db7f
#
_cell.length_a   1.000
_cell.length_b   1.000
_cell.length_c   1.000
_cell.angle_alpha   90.00
_cell.angle_beta   90.00
_cell.angle_gamma   90.00
#
_symmetry.space_group_name_H-M   'P 1'
#
loop_
_entity.id
_entity.type
_entity.pdbx_description
1 polymer ?
#
loop_
_entity_poly.entity_id
_entity_poly.type
_entity_poly.pdbx_seq_one_letter_code
_entity_poly.pdbx_strand_id
1 'polypeptide(L)'
;LLAEGKAYPCFLTEEEISEIREKQEKEKIAPGIYAGWSKYRDWDKDPEIQKLVTDHIDAGDPFVIRLKSDGTPNATGEDIKRNKVVDGIRGTLDVPENFQDVVIIKTTGIPTYHFAHAVDDHLMRTTHVIRGEEWLPSLPIHVELFEKLGFELPVYCHTAQLMKIGEDGN
;
A
#
# COMPACT_ATOMS: atom_id res chain seq x y z
N LEU A 1 -3.04 -12.58 -5.99
CA LEU A 1 -2.08 -12.09 -4.99
C LEU A 1 -1.98 -13.02 -3.78
N LEU A 2 -3.12 -13.48 -3.19
CA LEU A 2 -3.09 -14.41 -2.05
C LEU A 2 -2.42 -15.74 -2.43
N ALA A 3 -2.83 -16.36 -3.53
CA ALA A 3 -2.26 -17.64 -3.99
C ALA A 3 -0.77 -17.57 -4.36
N GLU A 4 -0.24 -16.37 -4.58
CA GLU A 4 1.17 -16.11 -4.92
C GLU A 4 1.99 -15.61 -3.72
N GLY A 5 1.40 -15.57 -2.52
CA GLY A 5 2.05 -15.02 -1.33
C GLY A 5 2.39 -13.53 -1.39
N LYS A 6 1.75 -12.79 -2.29
CA LYS A 6 1.92 -11.34 -2.46
C LYS A 6 0.95 -10.51 -1.61
N ALA A 7 0.02 -11.17 -0.95
CA ALA A 7 -0.94 -10.59 -0.01
C ALA A 7 -1.27 -11.61 1.09
N TYR A 8 -1.83 -11.15 2.19
CA TYR A 8 -2.19 -12.02 3.30
C TYR A 8 -3.44 -11.55 4.06
N PRO A 9 -4.22 -12.49 4.63
CA PRO A 9 -5.30 -12.16 5.57
C PRO A 9 -4.73 -11.65 6.88
N CYS A 10 -5.27 -10.56 7.41
CA CYS A 10 -4.78 -9.92 8.63
C CYS A 10 -5.95 -9.69 9.59
N PHE A 11 -5.85 -10.28 10.78
CA PHE A 11 -6.84 -10.23 11.86
C PHE A 11 -6.39 -9.32 13.03
N LEU A 12 -5.39 -8.45 12.81
CA LEU A 12 -4.98 -7.49 13.83
C LEU A 12 -6.15 -6.58 14.21
N THR A 13 -6.41 -6.50 15.52
CA THR A 13 -7.42 -5.58 16.06
C THR A 13 -6.91 -4.14 16.08
N GLU A 14 -7.81 -3.19 16.32
CA GLU A 14 -7.43 -1.78 16.46
C GLU A 14 -6.51 -1.56 17.67
N GLU A 15 -6.72 -2.31 18.76
CA GLU A 15 -5.89 -2.29 19.96
C GLU A 15 -4.47 -2.79 19.65
N GLU A 16 -4.34 -3.95 18.99
CA GLU A 16 -3.03 -4.49 18.57
C GLU A 16 -2.28 -3.51 17.64
N ILE A 17 -3.00 -2.88 16.71
CA ILE A 17 -2.41 -1.88 15.81
C ILE A 17 -1.94 -0.65 16.58
N SER A 18 -2.71 -0.21 17.59
CA SER A 18 -2.33 0.91 18.46
C SER A 18 -1.07 0.59 19.26
N GLU A 19 -1.01 -0.59 19.88
CA GLU A 19 0.17 -1.04 20.60
C GLU A 19 1.43 -1.13 19.72
N ILE A 20 1.27 -1.60 18.48
CA ILE A 20 2.35 -1.64 17.50
C ILE A 20 2.87 -0.23 17.23
N ARG A 21 1.96 0.72 16.98
CA ARG A 21 2.33 2.12 16.72
C ARG A 21 3.06 2.76 17.90
N GLU A 22 2.58 2.54 19.12
CA GLU A 22 3.25 3.03 20.33
C GLU A 22 4.67 2.49 20.49
N LYS A 23 4.88 1.20 20.18
CA LYS A 23 6.22 0.61 20.19
C LYS A 23 7.12 1.24 19.14
N GLN A 24 6.62 1.38 17.91
CA GLN A 24 7.35 2.00 16.81
C GLN A 24 7.73 3.46 17.12
N GLU A 25 6.84 4.22 17.74
CA GLU A 25 7.11 5.60 18.16
C GLU A 25 8.21 5.66 19.22
N LYS A 26 8.17 4.78 20.22
CA LYS A 26 9.23 4.67 21.24
C LYS A 26 10.59 4.31 20.63
N GLU A 27 10.60 3.47 19.62
CA GLU A 27 11.80 3.05 18.88
C GLU A 27 12.22 4.08 17.81
N LYS A 28 11.44 5.14 17.59
CA LYS A 28 11.64 6.19 16.57
C LYS A 28 11.75 5.63 15.14
N ILE A 29 10.98 4.61 14.84
CA ILE A 29 10.87 4.03 13.50
C ILE A 29 9.54 4.40 12.86
N ALA A 30 9.42 4.21 11.55
CA ALA A 30 8.22 4.57 10.80
C ALA A 30 6.99 3.80 11.31
N PRO A 31 5.87 4.48 11.63
CA PRO A 31 4.67 3.80 12.08
C PRO A 31 3.99 3.07 10.93
N GLY A 32 3.39 1.91 11.23
CA GLY A 32 2.60 1.15 10.26
C GLY A 32 2.74 -0.35 10.39
N ILE A 33 2.07 -1.08 9.51
CA ILE A 33 2.17 -2.53 9.45
C ILE A 33 3.08 -2.91 8.30
N TYR A 34 4.18 -3.57 8.61
CA TYR A 34 5.19 -4.02 7.65
C TYR A 34 6.13 -5.06 8.30
N ALA A 35 6.79 -5.85 7.50
CA ALA A 35 7.77 -6.85 7.97
C ALA A 35 7.23 -7.67 9.15
N GLY A 36 7.99 -7.84 10.21
CA GLY A 36 7.63 -8.63 11.40
C GLY A 36 6.56 -8.02 12.33
N TRP A 37 6.00 -6.84 12.00
CA TRP A 37 4.95 -6.19 12.80
C TRP A 37 3.56 -6.81 12.62
N SER A 38 3.37 -7.71 11.65
CA SER A 38 2.17 -8.53 11.53
C SER A 38 2.49 -10.01 11.71
N LYS A 39 1.94 -10.62 12.74
CA LYS A 39 2.06 -12.06 13.00
C LYS A 39 1.44 -12.95 11.92
N TYR A 40 0.63 -12.37 11.01
CA TYR A 40 -0.04 -13.11 9.93
C TYR A 40 0.70 -13.05 8.59
N ARG A 41 1.76 -12.27 8.51
CA ARG A 41 2.42 -11.91 7.24
C ARG A 41 2.99 -13.11 6.47
N ASP A 42 3.50 -14.08 7.18
CA ASP A 42 4.14 -15.26 6.57
C ASP A 42 3.25 -16.51 6.55
N TRP A 43 1.91 -16.29 6.54
CA TRP A 43 0.91 -17.35 6.52
C TRP A 43 1.08 -18.36 5.37
N ASP A 44 1.65 -17.93 4.25
CA ASP A 44 1.93 -18.73 3.06
C ASP A 44 3.16 -19.66 3.20
N LYS A 45 3.98 -19.42 4.23
CA LYS A 45 5.26 -20.12 4.44
C LYS A 45 5.36 -20.87 5.75
N ASP A 46 4.63 -20.41 6.76
CA ASP A 46 4.68 -20.95 8.12
C ASP A 46 3.39 -21.74 8.43
N PRO A 47 3.49 -23.07 8.63
CA PRO A 47 2.31 -23.91 8.91
C PRO A 47 1.57 -23.54 10.20
N GLU A 48 2.24 -22.97 11.21
CA GLU A 48 1.60 -22.53 12.44
C GLU A 48 0.78 -21.28 12.21
N ILE A 49 1.32 -20.33 11.44
CA ILE A 49 0.60 -19.12 11.04
C ILE A 49 -0.56 -19.47 10.10
N GLN A 50 -0.34 -20.41 9.17
CA GLN A 50 -1.40 -20.89 8.28
C GLN A 50 -2.56 -21.48 9.06
N LYS A 51 -2.26 -22.31 10.07
CA LYS A 51 -3.28 -22.87 10.96
C LYS A 51 -4.01 -21.76 11.74
N LEU A 52 -3.29 -20.81 12.30
CA LEU A 52 -3.88 -19.67 13.03
C LEU A 52 -4.85 -18.88 12.13
N VAL A 53 -4.46 -18.58 10.88
CA VAL A 53 -5.31 -17.90 9.90
C VAL A 53 -6.55 -18.73 9.58
N THR A 54 -6.39 -20.04 9.38
CA THR A 54 -7.51 -20.95 9.12
C THR A 54 -8.49 -20.99 10.30
N ASP A 55 -7.98 -21.12 11.52
CA ASP A 55 -8.80 -21.14 12.73
C ASP A 55 -9.63 -19.83 12.87
N HIS A 56 -9.07 -18.67 12.55
CA HIS A 56 -9.79 -17.40 12.54
C HIS A 56 -10.86 -17.32 11.44
N ILE A 57 -10.54 -17.83 10.22
CA ILE A 57 -11.51 -17.87 9.11
C ILE A 57 -12.69 -18.78 9.48
N ASP A 58 -12.43 -19.96 10.03
CA ASP A 58 -13.45 -20.93 10.45
C ASP A 58 -14.31 -20.41 11.59
N ALA A 59 -13.74 -19.58 12.46
CA ALA A 59 -14.47 -18.88 13.53
C ALA A 59 -15.35 -17.72 12.99
N GLY A 60 -15.15 -17.29 11.75
CA GLY A 60 -15.84 -16.14 11.17
C GLY A 60 -15.34 -14.79 11.64
N ASP A 61 -14.10 -14.71 12.13
CA ASP A 61 -13.52 -13.47 12.61
C ASP A 61 -13.33 -12.46 11.47
N PRO A 62 -13.58 -11.17 11.72
CA PRO A 62 -13.40 -10.15 10.71
C PRO A 62 -11.92 -9.95 10.38
N PHE A 63 -11.60 -9.82 9.10
CA PHE A 63 -10.23 -9.60 8.64
C PHE A 63 -10.17 -8.64 7.46
N VAL A 64 -8.99 -8.11 7.22
CA VAL A 64 -8.65 -7.35 6.01
C VAL A 64 -7.64 -8.14 5.20
N ILE A 65 -7.53 -7.85 3.90
CA ILE A 65 -6.40 -8.34 3.09
C ILE A 65 -5.37 -7.21 3.01
N ARG A 66 -4.13 -7.53 3.35
CA ARG A 66 -3.00 -6.61 3.21
C ARG A 66 -2.11 -7.04 2.06
N LEU A 67 -1.58 -6.05 1.35
CA LEU A 67 -0.46 -6.24 0.43
C LEU A 67 0.76 -6.67 1.26
N LYS A 68 1.52 -7.66 0.78
CA LYS A 68 2.81 -8.03 1.36
C LYS A 68 3.89 -7.26 0.62
N SER A 69 4.31 -6.12 1.18
CA SER A 69 5.31 -5.25 0.56
C SER A 69 6.71 -5.86 0.62
N ASP A 70 7.48 -5.69 -0.44
CA ASP A 70 8.86 -6.17 -0.53
C ASP A 70 9.89 -5.08 -0.20
N GLY A 71 9.43 -3.85 0.08
CA GLY A 71 10.32 -2.74 0.38
C GLY A 71 11.02 -2.86 1.72
N THR A 72 12.14 -2.17 1.83
CA THR A 72 12.99 -2.18 3.04
C THR A 72 12.53 -1.11 4.02
N PRO A 73 11.96 -1.49 5.18
CA PRO A 73 11.53 -0.52 6.17
C PRO A 73 12.74 0.23 6.79
N ASN A 74 12.52 1.50 7.08
CA ASN A 74 13.52 2.37 7.72
C ASN A 74 14.85 2.52 6.96
N ALA A 75 14.87 2.23 5.66
CA ALA A 75 16.00 2.53 4.81
C ALA A 75 16.27 4.03 4.79
N THR A 76 17.53 4.43 4.77
CA THR A 76 17.99 5.83 4.76
C THR A 76 19.03 6.07 3.68
N GLY A 77 19.05 7.28 3.13
CA GLY A 77 20.08 7.68 2.19
C GLY A 77 20.07 6.81 0.91
N GLU A 78 21.23 6.23 0.58
CA GLU A 78 21.42 5.43 -0.63
C GLU A 78 20.81 4.03 -0.56
N ASP A 79 20.44 3.56 0.64
CA ASP A 79 19.80 2.25 0.84
C ASP A 79 18.34 2.24 0.40
N ILE A 80 17.73 3.40 0.20
CA ILE A 80 16.36 3.53 -0.31
C ILE A 80 16.35 3.16 -1.78
N LYS A 81 15.76 2.02 -2.11
CA LYS A 81 15.50 1.69 -3.52
C LYS A 81 14.47 2.65 -4.10
N ARG A 82 14.71 3.06 -5.34
CA ARG A 82 13.88 4.03 -6.04
C ARG A 82 13.49 3.54 -7.41
N ASN A 83 12.23 3.79 -7.75
CA ASN A 83 11.67 3.49 -9.05
C ASN A 83 11.64 4.76 -9.91
N LYS A 84 11.98 4.63 -11.19
CA LYS A 84 11.80 5.70 -12.16
C LYS A 84 10.40 5.65 -12.72
N VAL A 85 9.59 6.67 -12.43
CA VAL A 85 8.21 6.77 -12.90
C VAL A 85 8.08 7.96 -13.84
N VAL A 86 7.52 7.75 -15.02
CA VAL A 86 7.26 8.82 -15.97
C VAL A 86 6.01 9.58 -15.55
N ASP A 87 6.17 10.89 -15.37
CA ASP A 87 5.07 11.82 -15.15
C ASP A 87 5.00 12.79 -16.33
N GLY A 88 3.86 12.86 -17.00
CA GLY A 88 3.68 13.66 -18.21
C GLY A 88 3.78 15.17 -18.00
N ILE A 89 3.72 15.64 -16.75
CA ILE A 89 3.85 17.06 -16.38
C ILE A 89 5.19 17.35 -15.73
N ARG A 90 5.63 16.45 -14.83
CA ARG A 90 6.81 16.66 -13.97
C ARG A 90 8.08 15.98 -14.49
N GLY A 91 7.97 15.24 -15.59
CA GLY A 91 9.09 14.46 -16.15
C GLY A 91 9.31 13.16 -15.37
N THR A 92 10.54 12.66 -15.34
CA THR A 92 10.85 11.41 -14.64
C THR A 92 11.00 11.66 -13.14
N LEU A 93 10.15 11.03 -12.36
CA LEU A 93 10.16 11.07 -10.91
C LEU A 93 11.00 9.93 -10.32
N ASP A 94 11.73 10.25 -9.26
CA ASP A 94 12.44 9.31 -8.42
C ASP A 94 11.55 8.93 -7.23
N VAL A 95 10.86 7.80 -7.33
CA VAL A 95 9.85 7.36 -6.37
C VAL A 95 10.47 6.32 -5.44
N PRO A 96 10.48 6.52 -4.12
CA PRO A 96 10.96 5.50 -3.20
C PRO A 96 10.09 4.23 -3.28
N GLU A 97 10.65 3.07 -2.94
CA GLU A 97 9.85 1.86 -2.80
C GLU A 97 8.83 2.00 -1.65
N ASN A 98 7.69 1.33 -1.78
CA ASN A 98 6.77 1.15 -0.65
C ASN A 98 7.31 0.05 0.26
N PHE A 99 7.16 0.20 1.57
CA PHE A 99 7.49 -0.85 2.55
C PHE A 99 6.29 -1.18 3.46
N GLN A 100 5.19 -0.49 3.29
CA GLN A 100 3.98 -0.67 4.10
C GLN A 100 3.09 -1.79 3.55
N ASP A 101 2.67 -2.69 4.42
CA ASP A 101 1.66 -3.70 4.09
C ASP A 101 0.26 -3.04 4.15
N VAL A 102 -0.06 -2.25 3.12
CA VAL A 102 -1.32 -1.51 3.07
C VAL A 102 -2.52 -2.43 2.94
N VAL A 103 -3.65 -2.02 3.51
CA VAL A 103 -4.92 -2.73 3.30
C VAL A 103 -5.36 -2.56 1.86
N ILE A 104 -5.59 -3.66 1.17
CA ILE A 104 -6.11 -3.69 -0.20
C ILE A 104 -7.58 -4.07 -0.27
N ILE A 105 -8.06 -4.94 0.63
CA ILE A 105 -9.49 -5.27 0.80
C ILE A 105 -9.88 -5.04 2.25
N LYS A 106 -10.96 -4.32 2.46
CA LYS A 106 -11.55 -4.03 3.78
C LYS A 106 -12.31 -5.25 4.32
N THR A 107 -12.63 -5.25 5.61
CA THR A 107 -13.46 -6.29 6.26
C THR A 107 -14.83 -6.47 5.61
N THR A 108 -15.36 -5.45 4.96
CA THR A 108 -16.62 -5.49 4.20
C THR A 108 -16.48 -6.18 2.83
N GLY A 109 -15.29 -6.64 2.45
CA GLY A 109 -14.99 -7.18 1.12
C GLY A 109 -14.79 -6.12 0.03
N ILE A 110 -14.94 -4.84 0.36
CA ILE A 110 -14.76 -3.72 -0.59
C ILE A 110 -13.27 -3.38 -0.72
N PRO A 111 -12.75 -3.22 -1.95
CA PRO A 111 -11.37 -2.79 -2.16
C PRO A 111 -11.12 -1.37 -1.62
N THR A 112 -9.87 -1.11 -1.21
CA THR A 112 -9.42 0.26 -0.97
C THR A 112 -9.20 0.99 -2.29
N TYR A 113 -9.15 2.32 -2.22
CA TYR A 113 -8.90 3.15 -3.41
C TYR A 113 -7.61 2.72 -4.15
N HIS A 114 -6.52 2.48 -3.42
CA HIS A 114 -5.25 2.10 -4.02
C HIS A 114 -5.34 0.82 -4.86
N PHE A 115 -6.05 -0.18 -4.36
CA PHE A 115 -6.22 -1.44 -5.07
C PHE A 115 -7.22 -1.32 -6.24
N ALA A 116 -8.35 -0.65 -6.00
CA ALA A 116 -9.35 -0.38 -7.05
C ALA A 116 -8.73 0.39 -8.21
N HIS A 117 -7.96 1.45 -7.92
CA HIS A 117 -7.22 2.22 -8.93
C HIS A 117 -6.37 1.33 -9.84
N ALA A 118 -5.54 0.45 -9.27
CA ALA A 118 -4.67 -0.40 -10.09
C ALA A 118 -5.46 -1.40 -10.96
N VAL A 119 -6.53 -1.99 -10.43
CA VAL A 119 -7.35 -2.99 -11.14
C VAL A 119 -8.22 -2.32 -12.20
N ASP A 120 -8.93 -1.24 -11.85
CA ASP A 120 -9.85 -0.56 -12.74
C ASP A 120 -9.10 0.09 -13.90
N ASP A 121 -7.99 0.76 -13.65
CA ASP A 121 -7.19 1.38 -14.70
C ASP A 121 -6.62 0.36 -15.68
N HIS A 122 -6.17 -0.80 -15.18
CA HIS A 122 -5.72 -1.87 -16.05
C HIS A 122 -6.87 -2.42 -16.92
N LEU A 123 -8.03 -2.73 -16.32
CA LEU A 123 -9.18 -3.28 -17.05
C LEU A 123 -9.79 -2.29 -18.04
N MET A 124 -9.82 -1.01 -17.68
CA MET A 124 -10.28 0.08 -18.54
C MET A 124 -9.24 0.52 -19.59
N ARG A 125 -8.03 -0.03 -19.53
CA ARG A 125 -6.90 0.33 -20.40
C ARG A 125 -6.55 1.81 -20.31
N THR A 126 -6.58 2.35 -19.11
CA THR A 126 -6.20 3.73 -18.82
C THR A 126 -4.73 3.93 -19.16
N THR A 127 -4.43 4.83 -20.08
CA THR A 127 -3.05 5.15 -20.51
C THR A 127 -2.43 6.27 -19.68
N HIS A 128 -3.25 7.22 -19.23
CA HIS A 128 -2.83 8.41 -18.49
C HIS A 128 -3.74 8.64 -17.30
N VAL A 129 -3.13 8.90 -16.14
CA VAL A 129 -3.82 9.22 -14.88
C VAL A 129 -3.52 10.67 -14.52
N ILE A 130 -4.51 11.54 -14.72
CA ILE A 130 -4.39 12.97 -14.40
C ILE A 130 -5.02 13.22 -13.03
N ARG A 131 -4.23 13.71 -12.07
CA ARG A 131 -4.68 13.94 -10.69
C ARG A 131 -3.88 15.05 -10.00
N GLY A 132 -4.31 15.50 -8.87
CA GLY A 132 -3.61 16.51 -8.07
C GLY A 132 -2.31 15.97 -7.45
N GLU A 133 -1.37 16.85 -7.18
CA GLU A 133 -0.06 16.50 -6.59
C GLU A 133 -0.15 15.94 -5.17
N GLU A 134 -1.25 16.11 -4.48
CA GLU A 134 -1.52 15.51 -3.17
C GLU A 134 -1.49 13.98 -3.19
N TRP A 135 -1.56 13.37 -4.38
CA TRP A 135 -1.46 11.93 -4.58
C TRP A 135 -0.03 11.41 -4.78
N LEU A 136 0.97 12.29 -4.90
CA LEU A 136 2.38 11.88 -5.01
C LEU A 136 2.85 10.97 -3.88
N PRO A 137 2.48 11.21 -2.60
CA PRO A 137 2.87 10.30 -1.50
C PRO A 137 2.31 8.87 -1.63
N SER A 138 1.24 8.67 -2.40
CA SER A 138 0.66 7.34 -2.65
C SER A 138 1.29 6.61 -3.84
N LEU A 139 2.11 7.29 -4.63
CA LEU A 139 2.69 6.73 -5.85
C LEU A 139 3.54 5.47 -5.59
N PRO A 140 4.34 5.37 -4.51
CA PRO A 140 5.07 4.14 -4.17
C PRO A 140 4.16 2.91 -4.06
N ILE A 141 3.00 3.07 -3.42
CA ILE A 141 2.01 2.00 -3.23
C ILE A 141 1.43 1.57 -4.58
N HIS A 142 1.11 2.52 -5.45
CA HIS A 142 0.55 2.24 -6.78
C HIS A 142 1.57 1.51 -7.67
N VAL A 143 2.82 1.97 -7.67
CA VAL A 143 3.91 1.30 -8.42
C VAL A 143 4.02 -0.17 -8.00
N GLU A 144 4.10 -0.43 -6.70
CA GLU A 144 4.20 -1.80 -6.20
C GLU A 144 2.96 -2.65 -6.54
N LEU A 145 1.75 -2.07 -6.47
CA LEU A 145 0.52 -2.78 -6.82
C LEU A 145 0.49 -3.19 -8.29
N PHE A 146 0.81 -2.28 -9.22
CA PHE A 146 0.89 -2.59 -10.64
C PHE A 146 1.92 -3.69 -10.91
N GLU A 147 3.10 -3.59 -10.30
CA GLU A 147 4.17 -4.58 -10.44
C GLU A 147 3.72 -5.96 -9.92
N LYS A 148 3.17 -6.05 -8.70
CA LYS A 148 2.73 -7.33 -8.10
C LYS A 148 1.57 -7.97 -8.86
N LEU A 149 0.72 -7.16 -9.49
CA LEU A 149 -0.37 -7.63 -10.34
C LEU A 149 0.10 -8.02 -11.75
N GLY A 150 1.32 -7.66 -12.14
CA GLY A 150 1.85 -7.87 -13.48
C GLY A 150 1.21 -6.95 -14.51
N PHE A 151 0.74 -5.79 -14.11
CA PHE A 151 0.08 -4.79 -14.95
C PHE A 151 1.08 -3.72 -15.40
N GLU A 152 0.84 -3.17 -16.59
CA GLU A 152 1.60 -2.04 -17.09
C GLU A 152 1.21 -0.75 -16.34
N LEU A 153 2.21 -0.01 -15.86
CA LEU A 153 2.01 1.25 -15.15
C LEU A 153 1.56 2.34 -16.13
N PRO A 154 0.45 3.05 -15.86
CA PRO A 154 0.04 4.18 -16.69
C PRO A 154 0.99 5.36 -16.55
N VAL A 155 0.96 6.29 -17.50
CA VAL A 155 1.64 7.57 -17.37
C VAL A 155 0.86 8.43 -16.39
N TYR A 156 1.50 8.82 -15.27
CA TYR A 156 0.90 9.76 -14.35
C TYR A 156 1.08 11.20 -14.80
N CYS A 157 0.15 12.07 -14.45
CA CYS A 157 0.17 13.50 -14.71
C CYS A 157 -0.27 14.23 -13.44
N HIS A 158 0.68 14.57 -12.57
CA HIS A 158 0.36 15.25 -11.32
C HIS A 158 0.35 16.76 -11.51
N THR A 159 -0.87 17.34 -11.47
CA THR A 159 -1.10 18.78 -11.59
C THR A 159 -0.96 19.48 -10.24
N ALA A 160 -0.70 20.79 -10.27
CA ALA A 160 -0.89 21.61 -9.09
C ALA A 160 -2.37 21.62 -8.65
N GLN A 161 -2.61 21.81 -7.37
CA GLN A 161 -3.99 21.94 -6.85
C GLN A 161 -4.64 23.20 -7.38
N LEU A 162 -5.91 23.08 -7.81
CA LEU A 162 -6.72 24.23 -8.15
C LEU A 162 -7.22 24.88 -6.85
N MET A 163 -6.72 26.05 -6.56
CA MET A 163 -7.16 26.85 -5.41
C MET A 163 -8.31 27.77 -5.84
N LYS A 164 -9.41 27.78 -5.08
CA LYS A 164 -10.44 28.79 -5.26
C LYS A 164 -9.94 30.08 -4.60
N ILE A 165 -9.89 31.16 -5.38
CA ILE A 165 -9.65 32.49 -4.82
C ILE A 165 -10.84 32.83 -3.93
N GLY A 166 -10.59 33.09 -2.66
CA GLY A 166 -11.62 33.56 -1.72
C GLY A 166 -12.19 34.91 -2.17
N GLU A 167 -13.40 35.25 -1.74
CA GLU A 167 -14.03 36.55 -2.04
C GLU A 167 -13.17 37.74 -1.58
N ASP A 168 -12.22 37.50 -0.65
CA ASP A 168 -11.30 38.50 -0.10
C ASP A 168 -9.95 38.59 -0.84
N GLY A 169 -9.78 37.88 -1.97
CA GLY A 169 -8.61 38.01 -2.83
C GLY A 169 -7.32 37.36 -2.30
N ASN A 170 -7.41 36.53 -1.24
CA ASN A 170 -6.32 35.73 -0.67
C ASN A 170 -6.46 34.25 -1.00
#